data_20805d99857e14ed75eaf5b907e7bcc8
#
_entry.id   20805d99857e14ed75eaf5b907e7bcc8
#
_cell.length_a   1.000
_cell.length_b   1.000
_cell.length_c   1.000
_cell.angle_alpha   90.00
_cell.angle_beta   90.00
_cell.angle_gamma   90.00
#
_symmetry.space_group_name_H-M   'P 1'
#
loop_
_entity.id
_entity.type
_entity.pdbx_description
1 polymer ?
#
loop_
_entity_poly.entity_id
_entity_poly.type
_entity_poly.pdbx_seq_one_letter_code
_entity_poly.pdbx_strand_id
1 'polypeptide(L)' 'MYFEYRIVKIEKGLFLIEYKTAPYGVWHEVKNKQFKTKPKAEALARKNLI' A
#
# COMPACT_ATOMS: atom_id res chain seq x y z
N MET A 1 -3.53 9.77 5.60
CA MET A 1 -2.22 9.35 6.11
C MET A 1 -2.30 7.94 6.65
N TYR A 2 -1.21 7.19 6.52
CA TYR A 2 -1.19 5.80 6.92
C TYR A 2 -0.53 5.65 8.29
N PHE A 3 -1.17 4.89 9.18
CA PHE A 3 -0.52 4.45 10.39
C PHE A 3 0.45 3.32 10.07
N GLU A 4 0.03 2.45 9.16
CA GLU A 4 0.79 1.29 8.75
C GLU A 4 0.40 0.93 7.32
N TYR A 5 1.33 0.36 6.55
CA TYR A 5 1.01 -0.09 5.21
C TYR A 5 1.67 -1.44 4.93
N ARG A 6 1.19 -2.09 3.89
CA ARG A 6 1.83 -3.29 3.37
C ARG A 6 1.66 -3.32 1.85
N ILE A 7 2.61 -3.95 1.17
CA ILE A 7 2.57 -4.12 -0.27
C ILE A 7 2.07 -5.53 -0.55
N VAL A 8 1.01 -5.63 -1.34
CA VAL A 8 0.40 -6.92 -1.68
C VAL A 8 0.65 -7.22 -3.14
N LYS A 9 1.25 -8.38 -3.40
CA LYS A 9 1.44 -8.86 -4.76
C LYS A 9 0.19 -9.63 -5.17
N ILE A 10 -0.54 -9.12 -6.18
CA ILE A 10 -1.74 -9.78 -6.66
C ILE A 10 -1.38 -10.84 -7.68
N GLU A 11 -0.45 -10.50 -8.56
CA GLU A 11 0.05 -11.43 -9.55
C GLU A 11 1.41 -10.93 -10.01
N LYS A 12 2.08 -11.70 -10.86
CA LYS A 12 3.41 -11.33 -11.34
C LYS A 12 3.36 -9.94 -11.99
N GLY A 13 4.19 -9.04 -11.49
CA GLY A 13 4.26 -7.68 -12.03
C GLY A 13 3.09 -6.79 -11.66
N LEU A 14 2.33 -7.14 -10.63
CA LEU A 14 1.21 -6.31 -10.21
C LEU A 14 1.13 -6.26 -8.69
N PHE A 15 1.30 -5.05 -8.15
CA PHE A 15 1.33 -4.81 -6.71
C PHE A 15 0.31 -3.76 -6.32
N LEU A 16 -0.26 -3.94 -5.13
CA LEU A 16 -1.19 -2.98 -4.54
C LEU A 16 -0.65 -2.54 -3.19
N ILE A 17 -1.14 -1.39 -2.73
CA ILE A 17 -0.86 -0.90 -1.39
C ILE A 17 -2.11 -1.09 -0.55
N GLU A 18 -1.93 -1.68 0.63
CA GLU A 18 -2.97 -1.73 1.65
C GLU A 18 -2.47 -0.96 2.86
N TYR A 19 -3.36 -0.23 3.51
CA TYR A 19 -2.98 0.62 4.63
C TYR A 19 -4.03 0.60 5.73
N LYS A 20 -3.60 0.99 6.92
CA LYS A 20 -4.48 1.25 8.07
C LYS A 20 -4.28 2.69 8.50
N THR A 21 -5.33 3.26 9.05
CA THR A 21 -5.27 4.62 9.58
C THR A 21 -5.15 4.65 11.09
N ALA A 22 -5.20 3.49 11.74
CA ALA A 22 -5.09 3.35 13.19
C ALA A 22 -4.39 2.04 13.52
N PRO A 23 -3.85 1.87 14.75
CA PRO A 23 -3.18 0.63 15.15
C PRO A 23 -4.06 -0.60 15.01
N TYR A 24 -5.35 -0.44 15.20
CA TYR A 24 -6.33 -1.51 14.99
C TYR A 24 -7.35 -1.02 13.98
N GLY A 25 -7.98 -1.97 13.32
CA GLY A 25 -8.91 -1.63 12.26
C GLY A 25 -8.68 -2.53 11.07
N VAL A 26 -9.34 -2.23 9.97
CA VAL A 26 -9.23 -3.05 8.77
C VAL A 26 -8.23 -2.45 7.79
N TRP A 27 -7.69 -3.32 6.95
CA TRP A 27 -6.84 -2.86 5.85
C TRP A 27 -7.70 -2.25 4.75
N HIS A 28 -7.25 -1.12 4.24
CA HIS A 28 -7.89 -0.44 3.11
C HIS A 28 -6.98 -0.53 1.91
N GLU A 29 -7.56 -0.77 0.74
CA GLU A 29 -6.81 -0.82 -0.50
C GLU A 29 -6.76 0.57 -1.13
N VAL A 30 -5.60 0.95 -1.65
CA VAL A 30 -5.48 2.19 -2.41
C VAL A 30 -6.06 1.93 -3.80
N LYS A 31 -7.26 2.44 -4.05
CA LYS A 31 -7.97 2.18 -5.30
C LYS A 31 -7.33 2.91 -6.48
N ASN A 32 -7.43 2.29 -7.64
CA ASN A 32 -6.94 2.85 -8.90
C ASN A 32 -5.43 3.10 -8.91
N LYS A 33 -4.69 2.45 -8.03
CA LYS A 33 -3.24 2.54 -7.98
C LYS A 33 -2.66 1.14 -8.02
N GLN A 34 -2.11 0.79 -9.16
CA GLN A 34 -1.43 -0.49 -9.34
C GLN A 34 0.00 -0.20 -9.76
N PHE A 35 0.91 -0.99 -9.25
CA PHE A 35 2.33 -0.78 -9.49
C PHE A 35 2.94 -2.02 -10.10
N LYS A 36 3.87 -1.83 -11.01
CA LYS A 36 4.53 -2.94 -11.68
C LYS A 36 5.70 -3.47 -10.86
N THR A 37 6.20 -2.67 -9.92
CA THR A 37 7.33 -3.08 -9.08
C THR A 37 7.04 -2.70 -7.63
N LYS A 38 7.58 -3.53 -6.73
CA LYS A 38 7.42 -3.28 -5.30
C LYS A 38 8.05 -1.96 -4.84
N PRO A 39 9.26 -1.60 -5.28
CA PRO A 39 9.88 -0.33 -4.87
C PRO A 39 9.04 0.89 -5.20
N LYS A 40 8.34 0.88 -6.34
CA LYS A 40 7.48 2.01 -6.69
C LYS A 40 6.30 2.13 -5.76
N ALA A 41 5.69 0.99 -5.42
CA ALA A 41 4.57 0.98 -4.47
C ALA A 41 5.04 1.45 -3.10
N GLU A 42 6.19 0.99 -2.65
CA GLU A 42 6.75 1.40 -1.36
C GLU A 42 7.05 2.89 -1.31
N ALA A 43 7.58 3.45 -2.38
CA ALA A 43 7.89 4.87 -2.42
C ALA A 43 6.63 5.71 -2.19
N LEU A 44 5.54 5.35 -2.84
CA LEU A 44 4.28 6.07 -2.64
C LEU A 44 3.74 5.87 -1.23
N ALA A 45 3.79 4.64 -0.73
CA ALA A 45 3.28 4.34 0.61
C ALA A 45 4.03 5.12 1.68
N ARG A 46 5.35 5.22 1.55
CA ARG A 46 6.17 5.95 2.53
C ARG A 46 5.83 7.44 2.58
N LYS A 47 5.46 8.02 1.45
CA LYS A 47 5.08 9.43 1.43
C LYS A 47 3.82 9.69 2.25
N ASN A 48 2.99 8.69 2.41
CA ASN A 48 1.73 8.82 3.14
C ASN A 48 1.80 8.27 4.57
N LEU A 49 2.94 7.76 4.97
CA LEU A 49 3.14 7.24 6.31
C LEU A 49 3.22 8.39 7.30
N ILE A 50 2.59 8.19 8.46
CA ILE A 50 2.63 9.20 9.52
C ILE A 50 4.01 9.31 10.12
#